data_0cc5acc8d607e227ef1924893f5fbcc5
#
_entry.id   0cc5acc8d607e227ef1924893f5fbcc5
#
_cell.length_a   1.000
_cell.length_b   1.000
_cell.length_c   1.000
_cell.angle_alpha   90.00
_cell.angle_beta   90.00
_cell.angle_gamma   90.00
#
_symmetry.space_group_name_H-M   'P 1'
#
loop_
_entity.id
_entity.type
_entity.pdbx_description
1 polymer ?
#
loop_
_entity_poly.entity_id
_entity_poly.type
_entity_poly.pdbx_seq_one_letter_code
_entity_poly.pdbx_strand_id
1 'polypeptide(L)' 'MKTRLIQALIKNAEGNIAKHKLNVEVFFNN' A
#
# COMPACT_ATOMS: atom_id res chain seq x y z
N MET A 1 -3.41 -2.53 -24.37
CA MET A 1 -2.71 -1.43 -23.73
C MET A 1 -2.38 -1.77 -22.29
N LYS A 2 -1.30 -1.21 -21.76
CA LYS A 2 -0.79 -1.56 -20.43
C LYS A 2 -1.42 -0.77 -19.29
N THR A 3 -2.47 -0.02 -19.58
CA THR A 3 -3.10 0.85 -18.58
C THR A 3 -3.63 0.07 -17.38
N ARG A 4 -4.27 -1.07 -17.61
CA ARG A 4 -4.79 -1.88 -16.51
C ARG A 4 -3.68 -2.46 -15.64
N LEU A 5 -2.58 -2.83 -16.28
CA LEU A 5 -1.43 -3.34 -15.55
C LEU A 5 -0.84 -2.26 -14.65
N ILE A 6 -0.70 -1.07 -15.19
CA ILE A 6 -0.19 0.07 -14.44
C ILE A 6 -1.12 0.40 -13.27
N GLN A 7 -2.43 0.40 -13.49
CA GLN A 7 -3.41 0.65 -12.45
C GLN A 7 -3.34 -0.42 -11.34
N ALA A 8 -3.15 -1.66 -11.73
CA ALA A 8 -3.02 -2.75 -10.76
C ALA A 8 -1.77 -2.56 -9.90
N LEU A 9 -0.67 -2.14 -10.50
CA LEU A 9 0.56 -1.88 -9.77
C LEU A 9 0.40 -0.72 -8.80
N ILE A 10 -0.29 0.33 -9.22
CA ILE A 10 -0.56 1.48 -8.34
C ILE A 10 -1.42 1.06 -7.16
N LYS A 11 -2.47 0.28 -7.39
CA LYS A 11 -3.33 -0.21 -6.32
C LYS A 11 -2.55 -1.07 -5.33
N ASN A 12 -1.66 -1.91 -5.85
CA ASN A 12 -0.81 -2.75 -5.01
C ASN A 12 0.10 -1.89 -4.14
N ALA A 13 0.74 -0.89 -4.74
CA ALA A 13 1.63 0.01 -4.01
C ALA A 13 0.88 0.79 -2.93
N GLU A 14 -0.32 1.27 -3.24
CA GLU A 14 -1.15 1.99 -2.28
C GLU A 14 -1.52 1.10 -1.11
N GLY A 15 -1.86 -0.16 -1.38
CA GLY A 15 -2.17 -1.12 -0.33
C GLY A 15 -0.98 -1.38 0.58
N ASN A 16 0.21 -1.48 -0.01
CA ASN A 16 1.43 -1.69 0.77
C ASN A 16 1.77 -0.49 1.64
N ILE A 17 1.57 0.71 1.13
CA ILE A 17 1.81 1.94 1.90
C ILE A 17 0.87 1.97 3.11
N ALA A 18 -0.40 1.67 2.92
CA ALA A 18 -1.38 1.66 4.01
C ALA A 18 -1.01 0.60 5.05
N LYS A 19 -0.57 -0.56 4.61
CA LYS A 19 -0.16 -1.64 5.50
C LYS A 19 1.05 -1.24 6.33
N HIS A 20 2.04 -0.62 5.71
CA HIS A 20 3.24 -0.18 6.42
C HIS A 20 2.91 0.90 7.44
N LYS A 21 2.03 1.83 7.07
CA LYS A 21 1.60 2.88 7.98
C LYS A 21 0.92 2.29 9.21
N LEU A 22 0.03 1.34 9.01
CA LEU A 22 -0.67 0.68 10.11
C LEU A 22 0.31 -0.03 11.03
N ASN A 23 1.30 -0.69 10.44
CA ASN A 23 2.32 -1.40 11.20
C ASN A 23 3.10 -0.45 12.12
N VAL A 24 3.43 0.73 11.61
CA VAL A 24 4.13 1.75 12.40
C VAL A 24 3.24 2.26 13.53
N GLU A 25 1.95 2.47 13.25
CA GLU A 25 1.02 2.93 14.27
C GLU A 25 0.91 1.92 15.41
N VAL A 26 0.82 0.64 15.09
CA VAL A 26 0.77 -0.41 16.11
C VAL A 26 2.02 -0.39 16.97
N PHE A 27 3.16 -0.20 16.33
CA PHE A 27 4.44 -0.14 17.02
C PHE A 27 4.49 1.01 18.05
N PHE A 28 4.03 2.19 17.65
CA PHE A 28 4.07 3.36 18.51
C PHE A 28 3.00 3.35 19.60
N ASN A 29 1.88 2.69 19.36
CA ASN A 29 0.77 2.67 20.32
C ASN A 29 0.82 1.49 21.30
N ASN A 30 1.78 0.65 21.14
CA ASN A 30 1.88 -0.53 21.98
C ASN A 30 2.58 -0.21 23.33
#